data_2f113dfa2764158c76fa83ac92ac84e0
#
_entry.id   2f113dfa2764158c76fa83ac92ac84e0
#
_cell.length_a   1.000
_cell.length_b   1.000
_cell.length_c   1.000
_cell.angle_alpha   90.00
_cell.angle_beta   90.00
_cell.angle_gamma   90.00
#
_symmetry.space_group_name_H-M   'P 1'
#
loop_
_entity.id
_entity.type
_entity.pdbx_description
1 polymer ?
#
loop_
_entity_poly.entity_id
_entity_poly.type
_entity_poly.pdbx_seq_one_letter_code
_entity_poly.pdbx_strand_id
1 'polypeptide(L)'
;MNTEHITITEAEFIAYEDKALMDFASLIRNSGLSLYEIAKGCNLSWETVKAAANGVPLKHSSQCRIRMYIERKLQYGNPEN
;
A
#
# COMPACT_ATOMS: atom_id res chain seq x y z
N MET A 1 29.61 -4.51 20.01
CA MET A 1 29.14 -4.67 19.71
C MET A 1 28.23 -4.72 19.66
N ASN A 2 28.24 -4.73 19.49
CA ASN A 2 27.49 -4.92 19.20
C ASN A 2 26.60 -4.93 19.07
N THR A 3 26.21 -4.76 18.81
CA THR A 3 25.44 -4.77 18.63
C THR A 3 24.70 -5.19 18.41
N GLU A 4 24.80 -5.05 18.17
CA GLU A 4 24.38 -5.55 17.67
C GLU A 4 23.53 -6.35 17.64
N HIS A 5 23.28 -6.33 18.25
CA HIS A 5 22.51 -7.45 18.25
C HIS A 5 21.13 -7.14 18.51
N ILE A 6 20.46 -6.53 17.54
CA ILE A 6 19.05 -6.45 17.59
C ILE A 6 18.59 -7.71 16.96
N THR A 7 18.07 -8.61 17.75
CA THR A 7 17.54 -9.85 17.23
C THR A 7 16.04 -9.69 17.07
N ILE A 8 15.60 -9.70 15.84
CA ILE A 8 14.16 -9.63 15.56
C ILE A 8 13.69 -11.05 15.39
N THR A 9 12.74 -11.48 16.19
CA THR A 9 12.24 -12.84 16.09
C THR A 9 11.38 -12.95 14.85
N GLU A 10 11.18 -14.17 14.37
CA GLU A 10 10.39 -14.40 13.20
C GLU A 10 8.95 -13.96 13.45
N ALA A 11 8.46 -14.20 14.66
CA ALA A 11 7.10 -13.79 14.98
C ALA A 11 6.92 -12.28 14.92
N GLU A 12 7.93 -11.53 15.37
CA GLU A 12 7.86 -10.08 15.32
C GLU A 12 7.92 -9.59 13.88
N PHE A 13 8.71 -10.24 13.05
CA PHE A 13 8.83 -9.86 11.67
C PHE A 13 7.51 -10.10 10.93
N ILE A 14 6.88 -11.24 11.18
CA ILE A 14 5.61 -11.57 10.55
C ILE A 14 4.54 -10.58 11.00
N ALA A 15 4.51 -10.25 12.29
CA ALA A 15 3.53 -9.30 12.80
C ALA A 15 3.72 -7.92 12.16
N TYR A 16 4.98 -7.53 11.94
CA TYR A 16 5.25 -6.25 11.33
C TYR A 16 4.81 -6.25 9.86
N GLU A 17 5.05 -7.36 9.15
CA GLU A 17 4.64 -7.44 7.76
C GLU A 17 3.13 -7.41 7.65
N ASP A 18 2.43 -8.12 8.53
CA ASP A 18 0.98 -8.12 8.52
C ASP A 18 0.44 -6.72 8.75
N LYS A 19 1.03 -5.99 9.67
CA LYS A 19 0.57 -4.66 9.95
C LYS A 19 0.84 -3.75 8.75
N ALA A 20 1.98 -3.90 8.10
CA ALA A 20 2.30 -3.08 6.93
C ALA A 20 1.32 -3.34 5.79
N LEU A 21 0.93 -4.61 5.59
CA LEU A 21 -0.03 -4.95 4.56
C LEU A 21 -1.40 -4.38 4.89
N MET A 22 -1.79 -4.43 6.15
CA MET A 22 -3.08 -3.88 6.54
C MET A 22 -3.08 -2.36 6.37
N ASP A 23 -1.96 -1.71 6.68
CA ASP A 23 -1.88 -0.28 6.53
C ASP A 23 -1.99 0.10 5.05
N PHE A 24 -1.42 -0.70 4.15
CA PHE A 24 -1.51 -0.42 2.74
C PHE A 24 -2.93 -0.63 2.24
N ALA A 25 -3.59 -1.69 2.70
CA ALA A 25 -4.97 -1.94 2.32
C ALA A 25 -5.87 -0.78 2.80
N SER A 26 -5.59 -0.29 4.01
CA SER A 26 -6.35 0.83 4.53
C SER A 26 -6.10 2.10 3.72
N LEU A 27 -4.88 2.30 3.26
CA LEU A 27 -4.55 3.44 2.44
C LEU A 27 -5.42 3.45 1.18
N ILE A 28 -5.54 2.28 0.53
CA ILE A 28 -6.35 2.17 -0.66
C ILE A 28 -7.82 2.44 -0.36
N ARG A 29 -8.34 1.79 0.67
CA ARG A 29 -9.76 1.93 0.97
C ARG A 29 -10.14 3.31 1.49
N ASN A 30 -9.22 3.98 2.17
CA ASN A 30 -9.52 5.28 2.72
C ASN A 30 -9.17 6.41 1.77
N SER A 31 -8.67 6.10 0.58
CA SER A 31 -8.28 7.13 -0.37
C SER A 31 -9.47 7.86 -0.98
N GLY A 32 -10.64 7.24 -0.94
CA GLY A 32 -11.79 7.82 -1.59
C GLY A 32 -11.84 7.55 -3.08
N LEU A 33 -10.84 6.85 -3.61
CA LEU A 33 -10.78 6.56 -5.03
C LEU A 33 -11.31 5.15 -5.26
N SER A 34 -11.95 4.93 -6.42
CA SER A 34 -12.45 3.61 -6.72
C SER A 34 -11.30 2.70 -7.10
N LEU A 35 -11.48 1.41 -6.94
CA LEU A 35 -10.45 0.45 -7.30
C LEU A 35 -10.18 0.53 -8.81
N TYR A 36 -11.21 0.76 -9.59
CA TYR A 36 -11.07 0.87 -11.03
C TYR A 36 -10.21 2.08 -11.38
N GLU A 37 -10.43 3.20 -10.72
CA GLU A 37 -9.67 4.41 -10.97
C GLU A 37 -8.20 4.20 -10.63
N ILE A 38 -7.92 3.56 -9.50
CA ILE A 38 -6.54 3.30 -9.11
C ILE A 38 -5.89 2.35 -10.10
N ALA A 39 -6.60 1.30 -10.49
CA ALA A 39 -6.06 0.33 -11.42
C ALA A 39 -5.71 0.99 -12.75
N LYS A 40 -6.60 1.82 -13.24
CA LYS A 40 -6.38 2.48 -14.51
C LYS A 40 -5.21 3.45 -14.42
N GLY A 41 -5.15 4.21 -13.34
CA GLY A 41 -4.09 5.21 -13.17
C GLY A 41 -2.72 4.57 -12.97
N CYS A 42 -2.68 3.37 -12.38
CA CYS A 42 -1.43 2.69 -12.12
C CYS A 42 -1.06 1.70 -13.20
N ASN A 43 -1.93 1.51 -14.20
CA ASN A 43 -1.72 0.52 -15.24
C ASN A 43 -1.61 -0.87 -14.65
N LEU A 44 -2.51 -1.19 -13.72
CA LEU A 44 -2.58 -2.49 -13.10
C LEU A 44 -3.99 -3.03 -13.32
N SER A 45 -4.16 -4.34 -13.17
CA SER A 45 -5.48 -4.91 -13.32
C SER A 45 -6.33 -4.57 -12.10
N TRP A 46 -7.64 -4.49 -12.31
CA TRP A 46 -8.56 -4.22 -11.23
C TRP A 46 -8.46 -5.28 -10.14
N GLU A 47 -8.25 -6.53 -10.56
CA GLU A 47 -8.14 -7.63 -9.61
C GLU A 47 -6.93 -7.49 -8.71
N THR A 48 -5.84 -6.98 -9.26
CA THR A 48 -4.64 -6.75 -8.49
C THR A 48 -4.88 -5.71 -7.42
N VAL A 49 -5.54 -4.61 -7.78
CA VAL A 49 -5.82 -3.54 -6.82
C VAL A 49 -6.83 -4.01 -5.80
N LYS A 50 -7.83 -4.78 -6.22
CA LYS A 50 -8.82 -5.30 -5.29
C LYS A 50 -8.17 -6.21 -4.26
N ALA A 51 -7.25 -7.08 -4.72
CA ALA A 51 -6.55 -7.96 -3.82
C ALA A 51 -5.73 -7.17 -2.81
N ALA A 52 -5.06 -6.12 -3.26
CA ALA A 52 -4.28 -5.27 -2.36
C ALA A 52 -5.18 -4.59 -1.34
N ALA A 53 -6.36 -4.17 -1.74
CA ALA A 53 -7.30 -3.53 -0.82
C ALA A 53 -7.80 -4.51 0.23
N ASN A 54 -7.66 -5.81 -0.03
CA ASN A 54 -8.05 -6.83 0.90
C ASN A 54 -6.85 -7.40 1.67
N GLY A 55 -5.70 -6.77 1.56
CA GLY A 55 -4.54 -7.18 2.34
C GLY A 55 -3.63 -8.20 1.70
N VAL A 56 -3.86 -8.52 0.42
CA VAL A 56 -3.01 -9.49 -0.27
C VAL A 56 -1.73 -8.79 -0.69
N PRO A 57 -0.56 -9.39 -0.44
CA PRO A 57 0.71 -8.76 -0.77
C PRO A 57 0.89 -8.52 -2.25
N LEU A 58 1.49 -7.40 -2.60
CA LEU A 58 1.86 -7.09 -3.96
C LEU A 58 3.36 -6.94 -4.02
N LYS A 59 3.92 -7.05 -5.21
CA LYS A 59 5.33 -6.79 -5.35
C LYS A 59 5.57 -5.32 -5.06
N HIS A 60 6.78 -5.04 -4.63
CA HIS A 60 7.13 -3.71 -4.16
C HIS A 60 6.88 -2.63 -5.20
N SER A 61 7.20 -2.90 -6.46
CA SER A 61 7.02 -1.89 -7.50
C SER A 61 5.54 -1.52 -7.68
N SER A 62 4.66 -2.49 -7.56
CA SER A 62 3.22 -2.22 -7.68
C SER A 62 2.73 -1.41 -6.49
N GLN A 63 3.24 -1.72 -5.29
CA GLN A 63 2.86 -0.96 -4.12
C GLN A 63 3.30 0.50 -4.27
N CYS A 64 4.51 0.72 -4.79
CA CYS A 64 5.00 2.07 -4.97
C CYS A 64 4.15 2.85 -5.97
N ARG A 65 3.72 2.20 -7.05
CA ARG A 65 2.89 2.87 -8.04
C ARG A 65 1.57 3.31 -7.41
N ILE A 66 0.94 2.42 -6.65
CA ILE A 66 -0.34 2.74 -6.03
C ILE A 66 -0.18 3.86 -5.01
N ARG A 67 0.88 3.80 -4.19
CA ARG A 67 1.09 4.85 -3.21
C ARG A 67 1.30 6.18 -3.88
N MET A 68 2.13 6.22 -4.92
CA MET A 68 2.40 7.46 -5.60
C MET A 68 1.15 8.02 -6.25
N TYR A 69 0.34 7.14 -6.85
CA TYR A 69 -0.87 7.57 -7.50
C TYR A 69 -1.85 8.17 -6.51
N ILE A 70 -2.04 7.50 -5.37
CA ILE A 70 -2.95 7.99 -4.35
C ILE A 70 -2.47 9.30 -3.78
N GLU A 71 -1.18 9.40 -3.47
CA GLU A 71 -0.64 10.62 -2.91
C GLU A 71 -0.80 11.79 -3.87
N ARG A 72 -0.56 11.57 -5.15
CA ARG A 72 -0.69 12.63 -6.10
C ARG A 72 -2.14 13.06 -6.29
N LYS A 73 -3.06 12.07 -6.31
CA LYS A 73 -4.46 12.40 -6.45
C LYS A 73 -4.99 13.18 -5.27
N LEU A 74 -4.61 12.80 -4.06
CA LEU A 74 -5.08 13.50 -2.89
C LEU A 74 -4.45 14.89 -2.80
N GLN A 75 -3.23 15.03 -3.30
CA GLN A 75 -2.55 16.28 -3.23
C GLN A 75 -2.99 17.24 -4.32
N TYR A 76 -3.11 16.79 -5.54
CA TYR A 76 -3.45 17.64 -6.65
C TYR A 76 -4.92 17.61 -7.03
N GLY A 77 -5.66 16.65 -6.54
CA GLY A 77 -7.08 16.58 -6.81
C GLY A 77 -7.91 17.40 -5.86
N ASN A 78 -7.27 18.05 -4.91
CA ASN A 78 -7.99 18.80 -3.92
C ASN A 78 -8.46 20.10 -4.54
N PRO A 79 -9.75 20.28 -4.63
CA PRO A 79 -10.29 21.40 -5.35
C PRO A 79 -10.00 22.72 -4.73
N GLU A 80 -9.57 22.72 -3.54
CA GLU A 80 -9.35 23.86 -2.95
C GLU A 80 -8.20 24.52 -3.43
N ASN A 81 -7.46 23.83 -4.07
CA ASN A 81 -6.31 24.40 -4.60
C ASN A 81 -6.55 25.29 -5.73
#